data_82dfcc3a7722d12e92a1dce968e70d54
#
_entry.id   82dfcc3a7722d12e92a1dce968e70d54
#
_cell.length_a   1.000
_cell.length_b   1.000
_cell.length_c   1.000
_cell.angle_alpha   90.00
_cell.angle_beta   90.00
_cell.angle_gamma   90.00
#
_symmetry.space_group_name_H-M   'P 1'
#
loop_
_entity.id
_entity.type
_entity.pdbx_description
1 polymer ?
#
loop_
_entity_poly.entity_id
_entity_poly.type
_entity_poly.pdbx_seq_one_letter_code
_entity_poly.pdbx_strand_id
1 'polypeptide(L)'
;MVQKTSTKQLILDAAFSFYKQPCFKDFSMSQLAAKVGISKTAIYRHFKNKDAVVENMKEQFFDIFYAQLSTIQNKNLDSKTFNEKIIKIISFFAENSQYINYFIILHAQIKDFEKKVCDELRSKGLEDGIAKFYQKNKPARYSRIYFCAVTILYFIKLREKSIICGKKTDSIGDFSRKMVDFIQKGIVGTIGESSQTSKISKERFAQLDEICKINEEDLPEEDKIFTAFSTVITKYGINNVTVEHIADELNMAKSSLYFYFENKNKMLLHLVAKEFSLLGTICEENCAEAKTYTEFIYINMKTEISYFSARPSILALCSWLLQNGAEHTVDDEKEFLGPNNVWEKRMSEIAKKIDLGFSIRPEHITVWSGLLPVSLTILKIKHKFSDEETNQALNYMFDFLMYGAKF
;
A
#
# COMPACT_ATOMS: atom_id res chain seq x y z
N MET A 1 35.97 -10.03 -18.16
CA MET A 1 36.29 -8.61 -17.96
C MET A 1 35.19 -8.01 -17.09
N VAL A 2 35.50 -7.58 -15.89
CA VAL A 2 34.54 -6.87 -15.03
C VAL A 2 34.31 -5.49 -15.65
N GLN A 3 33.12 -5.24 -16.17
CA GLN A 3 32.73 -3.96 -16.73
C GLN A 3 32.85 -2.90 -15.62
N LYS A 4 33.77 -1.95 -15.76
CA LYS A 4 34.01 -0.90 -14.74
C LYS A 4 32.76 -0.02 -14.69
N THR A 5 31.98 -0.11 -13.60
CA THR A 5 30.78 0.69 -13.39
C THR A 5 31.11 2.18 -13.52
N SER A 6 30.36 2.91 -14.32
CA SER A 6 30.60 4.34 -14.53
C SER A 6 30.34 5.13 -13.24
N THR A 7 31.07 6.24 -13.04
CA THR A 7 30.84 7.12 -11.89
C THR A 7 29.39 7.61 -11.83
N LYS A 8 28.76 7.86 -12.97
CA LYS A 8 27.34 8.22 -13.06
C LYS A 8 26.46 7.14 -12.45
N GLN A 9 26.74 5.87 -12.77
CA GLN A 9 25.99 4.73 -12.23
C GLN A 9 26.21 4.57 -10.72
N LEU A 10 27.45 4.72 -10.23
CA LEU A 10 27.74 4.69 -8.79
C LEU A 10 26.99 5.76 -8.02
N ILE A 11 26.82 6.95 -8.60
CA ILE A 11 26.04 8.04 -7.99
C ILE A 11 24.55 7.64 -7.91
N LEU A 12 23.99 7.07 -8.96
CA LEU A 12 22.57 6.62 -8.99
C LEU A 12 22.34 5.48 -8.02
N ASP A 13 23.23 4.48 -7.97
CA ASP A 13 23.14 3.35 -7.03
C ASP A 13 23.21 3.84 -5.56
N ALA A 14 24.09 4.81 -5.29
CA ALA A 14 24.17 5.46 -3.97
C ALA A 14 22.88 6.25 -3.65
N ALA A 15 22.31 6.94 -4.63
CA ALA A 15 21.03 7.64 -4.46
C ALA A 15 19.89 6.67 -4.14
N PHE A 16 19.74 5.56 -4.88
CA PHE A 16 18.77 4.52 -4.55
C PHE A 16 19.02 3.89 -3.18
N SER A 17 20.27 3.75 -2.75
CA SER A 17 20.58 3.12 -1.47
C SER A 17 20.08 3.90 -0.25
N PHE A 18 19.76 5.19 -0.39
CA PHE A 18 19.07 5.96 0.65
C PHE A 18 17.67 5.41 0.91
N TYR A 19 17.00 4.91 -0.12
CA TYR A 19 15.66 4.33 -0.03
C TYR A 19 15.62 2.94 0.63
N LYS A 20 16.77 2.37 1.00
CA LYS A 20 16.82 1.19 1.90
C LYS A 20 16.47 1.52 3.35
N GLN A 21 16.63 2.78 3.73
CA GLN A 21 16.29 3.21 5.09
C GLN A 21 14.77 3.40 5.20
N PRO A 22 14.14 2.88 6.24
CA PRO A 22 12.78 3.26 6.58
C PRO A 22 12.70 4.78 6.75
N CYS A 23 11.58 5.40 6.38
CA CYS A 23 11.34 6.84 6.56
C CYS A 23 12.28 7.77 5.79
N PHE A 24 12.90 7.30 4.74
CA PHE A 24 13.74 8.17 3.95
C PHE A 24 12.92 9.29 3.31
N LYS A 25 13.22 10.55 3.70
CA LYS A 25 12.48 11.73 3.21
C LYS A 25 13.14 12.36 2.00
N ASP A 26 14.46 12.51 2.06
CA ASP A 26 15.22 13.19 1.00
C ASP A 26 16.72 13.13 1.24
N PHE A 27 17.53 13.32 0.20
CA PHE A 27 18.98 13.45 0.29
C PHE A 27 19.48 14.80 -0.24
N SER A 28 20.57 15.30 0.33
CA SER A 28 21.32 16.43 -0.23
C SER A 28 22.45 15.95 -1.15
N MET A 29 22.86 16.81 -2.08
CA MET A 29 24.03 16.54 -2.92
C MET A 29 25.31 16.29 -2.13
N SER A 30 25.43 16.87 -0.92
CA SER A 30 26.56 16.64 -0.02
C SER A 30 26.53 15.26 0.61
N GLN A 31 25.37 14.79 1.07
CA GLN A 31 25.19 13.43 1.57
C GLN A 31 25.44 12.38 0.48
N LEU A 32 24.97 12.65 -0.75
CA LEU A 32 25.20 11.78 -1.89
C LEU A 32 26.70 11.69 -2.23
N ALA A 33 27.42 12.84 -2.23
CA ALA A 33 28.85 12.89 -2.46
C ALA A 33 29.63 12.07 -1.41
N ALA A 34 29.31 12.28 -0.13
CA ALA A 34 29.90 11.52 0.96
C ALA A 34 29.66 10.01 0.83
N LYS A 35 28.44 9.60 0.42
CA LYS A 35 28.06 8.19 0.26
C LYS A 35 28.80 7.50 -0.88
N VAL A 36 29.08 8.24 -1.97
CA VAL A 36 29.87 7.74 -3.12
C VAL A 36 31.39 7.79 -2.84
N GLY A 37 31.82 8.57 -1.87
CA GLY A 37 33.24 8.80 -1.57
C GLY A 37 33.92 9.77 -2.55
N ILE A 38 33.19 10.75 -3.11
CA ILE A 38 33.71 11.75 -4.04
C ILE A 38 33.38 13.17 -3.58
N SER A 39 34.07 14.17 -4.14
CA SER A 39 33.73 15.56 -3.81
C SER A 39 32.38 15.99 -4.37
N LYS A 40 31.74 16.97 -3.70
CA LYS A 40 30.50 17.57 -4.21
C LYS A 40 30.66 18.15 -5.61
N THR A 41 31.82 18.75 -5.91
CA THR A 41 32.17 19.25 -7.23
C THR A 41 32.25 18.12 -8.28
N ALA A 42 32.70 16.93 -7.91
CA ALA A 42 32.73 15.78 -8.80
C ALA A 42 31.34 15.31 -9.18
N ILE A 43 30.36 15.34 -8.26
CA ILE A 43 28.96 15.02 -8.61
C ILE A 43 28.40 16.01 -9.63
N TYR A 44 28.68 17.32 -9.46
CA TYR A 44 28.17 18.34 -10.39
C TYR A 44 28.73 18.23 -11.82
N ARG A 45 29.81 17.46 -12.02
CA ARG A 45 30.30 17.10 -13.38
C ARG A 45 29.38 16.08 -14.07
N HIS A 46 28.63 15.29 -13.31
CA HIS A 46 27.74 14.25 -13.83
C HIS A 46 26.27 14.70 -13.82
N PHE A 47 25.87 15.50 -12.83
CA PHE A 47 24.49 15.94 -12.66
C PHE A 47 24.45 17.44 -12.30
N LYS A 48 23.77 18.21 -13.13
CA LYS A 48 23.68 19.68 -12.99
C LYS A 48 23.14 20.11 -11.62
N ASN A 49 22.18 19.38 -11.08
CA ASN A 49 21.53 19.63 -9.79
C ASN A 49 20.89 18.33 -9.27
N LYS A 50 20.23 18.42 -8.11
CA LYS A 50 19.51 17.29 -7.51
C LYS A 50 18.37 16.80 -8.39
N ASP A 51 17.64 17.69 -9.03
CA ASP A 51 16.52 17.33 -9.90
C ASP A 51 16.97 16.45 -11.07
N ALA A 52 18.18 16.74 -11.61
CA ALA A 52 18.78 15.89 -12.64
C ALA A 52 19.14 14.49 -12.11
N VAL A 53 19.53 14.34 -10.85
CA VAL A 53 19.73 13.03 -10.21
C VAL A 53 18.38 12.30 -10.10
N VAL A 54 17.36 12.96 -9.56
CA VAL A 54 16.02 12.39 -9.36
C VAL A 54 15.39 11.96 -10.70
N GLU A 55 15.53 12.75 -11.76
CA GLU A 55 15.01 12.38 -13.07
C GLU A 55 15.73 11.17 -13.66
N ASN A 56 17.07 11.09 -13.55
CA ASN A 56 17.81 9.91 -13.98
C ASN A 56 17.51 8.67 -13.10
N MET A 57 17.24 8.84 -11.81
CA MET A 57 16.77 7.75 -10.97
C MET A 57 15.41 7.23 -11.46
N LYS A 58 14.50 8.13 -11.83
CA LYS A 58 13.18 7.76 -12.36
C LYS A 58 13.32 6.99 -13.67
N GLU A 59 14.12 7.46 -14.62
CA GLU A 59 14.42 6.75 -15.88
C GLU A 59 14.99 5.35 -15.60
N GLN A 60 16.02 5.25 -14.75
CA GLN A 60 16.63 3.97 -14.39
C GLN A 60 15.65 3.03 -13.69
N PHE A 61 14.78 3.57 -12.82
CA PHE A 61 13.76 2.76 -12.17
C PHE A 61 12.79 2.14 -13.21
N PHE A 62 12.33 2.92 -14.18
CA PHE A 62 11.46 2.40 -15.23
C PHE A 62 12.17 1.40 -16.13
N ASP A 63 13.47 1.56 -16.40
CA ASP A 63 14.26 0.56 -17.12
C ASP A 63 14.32 -0.78 -16.38
N ILE A 64 14.58 -0.71 -15.06
CA ILE A 64 14.63 -1.89 -14.18
C ILE A 64 13.24 -2.54 -14.11
N PHE A 65 12.19 -1.74 -13.90
CA PHE A 65 10.81 -2.21 -13.80
C PHE A 65 10.35 -2.87 -15.10
N TYR A 66 10.63 -2.22 -16.23
CA TYR A 66 10.40 -2.78 -17.55
C TYR A 66 11.14 -4.12 -17.76
N ALA A 67 12.42 -4.18 -17.42
CA ALA A 67 13.21 -5.40 -17.58
C ALA A 67 12.61 -6.59 -16.81
N GLN A 68 12.06 -6.35 -15.62
CA GLN A 68 11.36 -7.39 -14.85
C GLN A 68 10.04 -7.79 -15.54
N LEU A 69 9.20 -6.82 -15.89
CA LEU A 69 7.87 -7.09 -16.46
C LEU A 69 7.94 -7.67 -17.87
N SER A 70 8.93 -7.30 -18.68
CA SER A 70 9.10 -7.83 -20.04
C SER A 70 9.29 -9.35 -20.07
N THR A 71 9.78 -9.92 -18.99
CA THR A 71 9.96 -11.38 -18.88
C THR A 71 8.63 -12.15 -18.92
N ILE A 72 7.51 -11.53 -18.56
CA ILE A 72 6.16 -12.14 -18.55
C ILE A 72 5.28 -11.70 -19.72
N GLN A 73 5.83 -10.94 -20.68
CA GLN A 73 5.07 -10.38 -21.80
C GLN A 73 4.68 -11.42 -22.88
N ASN A 74 5.28 -12.60 -22.87
CA ASN A 74 4.99 -13.63 -23.85
C ASN A 74 3.60 -14.24 -23.64
N LYS A 75 2.70 -14.09 -24.64
CA LYS A 75 1.30 -14.56 -24.60
C LYS A 75 1.16 -16.08 -24.55
N ASN A 76 2.21 -16.82 -24.88
CA ASN A 76 2.21 -18.29 -24.96
C ASN A 76 2.85 -18.96 -23.75
N LEU A 77 3.04 -18.24 -22.62
CA LEU A 77 3.53 -18.84 -21.40
C LEU A 77 2.48 -19.77 -20.81
N ASP A 78 2.84 -21.02 -20.55
CA ASP A 78 2.05 -21.88 -19.70
C ASP A 78 2.06 -21.37 -18.24
N SER A 79 1.08 -21.80 -17.46
CA SER A 79 0.90 -21.33 -16.08
C SER A 79 2.14 -21.59 -15.20
N LYS A 80 2.85 -22.69 -15.40
CA LYS A 80 4.04 -23.03 -14.63
C LYS A 80 5.18 -22.04 -14.91
N THR A 81 5.48 -21.80 -16.18
CA THR A 81 6.51 -20.86 -16.61
C THR A 81 6.17 -19.43 -16.19
N PHE A 82 4.89 -19.05 -16.26
CA PHE A 82 4.42 -17.76 -15.79
C PHE A 82 4.68 -17.60 -14.28
N ASN A 83 4.30 -18.59 -13.46
CA ASN A 83 4.52 -18.55 -12.01
C ASN A 83 6.02 -18.49 -11.66
N GLU A 84 6.86 -19.24 -12.34
CA GLU A 84 8.32 -19.19 -12.15
C GLU A 84 8.88 -17.78 -12.41
N LYS A 85 8.35 -17.08 -13.41
CA LYS A 85 8.74 -15.70 -13.71
C LYS A 85 8.22 -14.71 -12.66
N ILE A 86 6.98 -14.85 -12.20
CA ILE A 86 6.44 -14.03 -11.09
C ILE A 86 7.28 -14.23 -9.82
N ILE A 87 7.63 -15.47 -9.49
CA ILE A 87 8.52 -15.76 -8.35
C ILE A 87 9.85 -15.00 -8.48
N LYS A 88 10.46 -14.98 -9.68
CA LYS A 88 11.70 -14.24 -9.92
C LYS A 88 11.53 -12.74 -9.77
N ILE A 89 10.41 -12.17 -10.24
CA ILE A 89 10.09 -10.74 -10.10
C ILE A 89 9.94 -10.38 -8.61
N ILE A 90 9.17 -11.18 -7.85
CA ILE A 90 8.99 -10.97 -6.41
C ILE A 90 10.35 -11.07 -5.70
N SER A 91 11.16 -12.09 -6.03
CA SER A 91 12.49 -12.28 -5.45
C SER A 91 13.39 -11.07 -5.72
N PHE A 92 13.41 -10.57 -6.95
CA PHE A 92 14.20 -9.39 -7.32
C PHE A 92 13.81 -8.17 -6.47
N PHE A 93 12.51 -7.87 -6.33
CA PHE A 93 12.08 -6.74 -5.53
C PHE A 93 12.26 -6.96 -4.02
N ALA A 94 12.15 -8.19 -3.54
CA ALA A 94 12.42 -8.53 -2.13
C ALA A 94 13.91 -8.39 -1.78
N GLU A 95 14.83 -8.66 -2.72
CA GLU A 95 16.26 -8.42 -2.57
C GLU A 95 16.64 -6.95 -2.68
N ASN A 96 15.87 -6.20 -3.44
CA ASN A 96 16.14 -4.82 -3.81
C ASN A 96 15.03 -3.88 -3.31
N SER A 97 14.77 -3.92 -2.00
CA SER A 97 13.69 -3.16 -1.35
C SER A 97 13.74 -1.65 -1.58
N GLN A 98 14.93 -1.09 -1.91
CA GLN A 98 15.06 0.31 -2.31
C GLN A 98 14.18 0.68 -3.50
N TYR A 99 13.98 -0.22 -4.45
CA TYR A 99 13.12 0.03 -5.61
C TYR A 99 11.64 0.03 -5.24
N ILE A 100 11.23 -0.83 -4.27
CA ILE A 100 9.85 -0.80 -3.74
C ILE A 100 9.59 0.50 -3.00
N ASN A 101 10.50 0.92 -2.12
CA ASN A 101 10.35 2.16 -1.39
C ASN A 101 10.30 3.37 -2.33
N TYR A 102 11.15 3.38 -3.36
CA TYR A 102 11.13 4.41 -4.38
C TYR A 102 9.81 4.40 -5.18
N PHE A 103 9.30 3.23 -5.54
CA PHE A 103 8.01 3.08 -6.23
C PHE A 103 6.85 3.66 -5.41
N ILE A 104 6.79 3.36 -4.11
CA ILE A 104 5.75 3.89 -3.21
C ILE A 104 5.81 5.43 -3.18
N ILE A 105 7.01 5.99 -3.09
CA ILE A 105 7.21 7.45 -3.09
C ILE A 105 6.81 8.06 -4.44
N LEU A 106 7.21 7.46 -5.56
CA LEU A 106 6.79 7.90 -6.89
C LEU A 106 5.27 7.85 -7.05
N HIS A 107 4.63 6.77 -6.59
CA HIS A 107 3.17 6.64 -6.63
C HIS A 107 2.47 7.79 -5.89
N ALA A 108 3.00 8.16 -4.73
CA ALA A 108 2.45 9.24 -3.92
C ALA A 108 2.69 10.65 -4.52
N GLN A 109 3.80 10.84 -5.21
CA GLN A 109 4.21 12.16 -5.75
C GLN A 109 3.65 12.47 -7.15
N ILE A 110 3.41 11.44 -7.96
CA ILE A 110 3.04 11.64 -9.36
C ILE A 110 1.53 11.60 -9.53
N LYS A 111 0.95 12.73 -9.96
CA LYS A 111 -0.45 12.76 -10.41
C LYS A 111 -0.62 11.84 -11.63
N ASP A 112 -1.71 11.08 -11.66
CA ASP A 112 -2.00 10.08 -12.70
C ASP A 112 -0.87 9.04 -12.88
N PHE A 113 -0.30 8.60 -11.75
CA PHE A 113 0.86 7.70 -11.70
C PHE A 113 0.70 6.45 -12.58
N GLU A 114 -0.44 5.75 -12.47
CA GLU A 114 -0.70 4.52 -13.22
C GLU A 114 -0.68 4.76 -14.73
N LYS A 115 -1.28 5.88 -15.18
CA LYS A 115 -1.25 6.27 -16.59
C LYS A 115 0.19 6.52 -17.04
N LYS A 116 0.95 7.30 -16.26
CA LYS A 116 2.37 7.60 -16.57
C LYS A 116 3.23 6.35 -16.58
N VAL A 117 3.02 5.42 -15.64
CA VAL A 117 3.70 4.11 -15.65
C VAL A 117 3.37 3.34 -16.92
N CYS A 118 2.08 3.24 -17.27
CA CYS A 118 1.66 2.54 -18.49
C CYS A 118 2.25 3.19 -19.75
N ASP A 119 2.22 4.52 -19.85
CA ASP A 119 2.75 5.24 -21.00
C ASP A 119 4.27 5.05 -21.12
N GLU A 120 5.01 5.11 -20.01
CA GLU A 120 6.44 4.89 -19.95
C GLU A 120 6.82 3.45 -20.32
N LEU A 121 6.13 2.46 -19.78
CA LEU A 121 6.36 1.05 -20.12
C LEU A 121 6.04 0.77 -21.59
N ARG A 122 5.00 1.40 -22.13
CA ARG A 122 4.59 1.30 -23.53
C ARG A 122 5.63 1.92 -24.47
N SER A 123 6.20 3.08 -24.09
CA SER A 123 7.30 3.71 -24.85
C SER A 123 8.55 2.83 -24.93
N LYS A 124 8.75 1.97 -23.95
CA LYS A 124 9.84 0.98 -23.90
C LYS A 124 9.50 -0.35 -24.60
N GLY A 125 8.33 -0.44 -25.24
CA GLY A 125 7.90 -1.64 -26.00
C GLY A 125 7.15 -2.69 -25.18
N LEU A 126 6.76 -2.39 -23.92
CA LEU A 126 5.84 -3.23 -23.20
C LEU A 126 4.43 -2.92 -23.71
N GLU A 127 3.93 -3.72 -24.64
CA GLU A 127 2.53 -3.67 -25.02
C GLU A 127 1.65 -3.99 -23.79
N ASP A 128 0.35 -3.60 -23.84
CA ASP A 128 -0.66 -3.97 -22.84
C ASP A 128 -0.91 -5.49 -22.70
N GLY A 129 0.15 -6.31 -22.89
CA GLY A 129 0.11 -7.76 -22.76
C GLY A 129 -0.38 -8.18 -21.38
N ILE A 130 0.04 -7.46 -20.34
CA ILE A 130 -0.49 -7.65 -18.98
C ILE A 130 -1.99 -7.30 -18.95
N ALA A 131 -2.43 -6.26 -19.64
CA ALA A 131 -3.83 -5.90 -19.75
C ALA A 131 -4.68 -6.94 -20.50
N LYS A 132 -4.08 -7.73 -21.40
CA LYS A 132 -4.79 -8.83 -22.10
C LYS A 132 -5.01 -10.07 -21.22
N PHE A 133 -4.19 -10.26 -20.18
CA PHE A 133 -4.48 -11.26 -19.14
C PHE A 133 -5.64 -10.84 -18.23
N TYR A 134 -5.97 -9.56 -18.20
CA TYR A 134 -7.04 -9.03 -17.39
C TYR A 134 -8.31 -8.93 -18.21
N GLN A 135 -9.39 -9.46 -17.66
CA GLN A 135 -10.72 -9.50 -18.25
C GLN A 135 -11.12 -8.16 -18.88
N LYS A 136 -12.04 -8.19 -19.85
CA LYS A 136 -12.63 -6.99 -20.46
C LYS A 136 -13.34 -6.08 -19.44
N ASN A 137 -13.74 -6.64 -18.31
CA ASN A 137 -14.41 -5.93 -17.21
C ASN A 137 -13.39 -5.06 -16.45
N LYS A 138 -13.62 -3.75 -16.46
CA LYS A 138 -12.76 -2.72 -15.83
C LYS A 138 -12.62 -2.94 -14.31
N PRO A 139 -13.69 -3.12 -13.50
CA PRO A 139 -13.58 -3.41 -12.08
C PRO A 139 -12.72 -4.64 -11.77
N ALA A 140 -12.97 -5.78 -12.45
CA ALA A 140 -12.21 -7.01 -12.22
C ALA A 140 -10.71 -6.86 -12.52
N ARG A 141 -10.38 -6.14 -13.61
CA ARG A 141 -9.00 -5.87 -13.99
C ARG A 141 -8.24 -5.10 -12.92
N TYR A 142 -8.78 -3.96 -12.50
CA TYR A 142 -8.11 -3.12 -11.52
C TYR A 142 -8.06 -3.78 -10.14
N SER A 143 -9.12 -4.46 -9.70
CA SER A 143 -9.14 -5.20 -8.44
C SER A 143 -8.04 -6.25 -8.39
N ARG A 144 -7.81 -6.98 -9.47
CA ARG A 144 -6.74 -7.99 -9.53
C ARG A 144 -5.34 -7.36 -9.45
N ILE A 145 -5.10 -6.28 -10.21
CA ILE A 145 -3.80 -5.57 -10.20
C ILE A 145 -3.52 -5.06 -8.78
N TYR A 146 -4.47 -4.38 -8.17
CA TYR A 146 -4.27 -3.79 -6.86
C TYR A 146 -4.19 -4.84 -5.75
N PHE A 147 -4.99 -5.89 -5.81
CA PHE A 147 -4.87 -7.02 -4.88
C PHE A 147 -3.46 -7.61 -4.90
N CYS A 148 -2.95 -7.94 -6.08
CA CYS A 148 -1.60 -8.50 -6.22
C CYS A 148 -0.52 -7.50 -5.78
N ALA A 149 -0.61 -6.24 -6.24
CA ALA A 149 0.37 -5.22 -5.91
C ALA A 149 0.41 -4.93 -4.39
N VAL A 150 -0.74 -4.67 -3.77
CA VAL A 150 -0.83 -4.39 -2.33
C VAL A 150 -0.32 -5.58 -1.52
N THR A 151 -0.73 -6.80 -1.88
CA THR A 151 -0.29 -8.03 -1.18
C THR A 151 1.23 -8.19 -1.27
N ILE A 152 1.80 -8.11 -2.46
CA ILE A 152 3.25 -8.29 -2.67
C ILE A 152 4.03 -7.19 -1.93
N LEU A 153 3.65 -5.93 -2.12
CA LEU A 153 4.35 -4.79 -1.50
C LEU A 153 4.28 -4.86 0.03
N TYR A 154 3.10 -5.12 0.59
CA TYR A 154 2.92 -5.20 2.04
C TYR A 154 3.77 -6.29 2.67
N PHE A 155 3.70 -7.52 2.16
CA PHE A 155 4.42 -8.64 2.75
C PHE A 155 5.94 -8.60 2.51
N ILE A 156 6.42 -8.01 1.41
CA ILE A 156 7.85 -7.72 1.25
C ILE A 156 8.32 -6.75 2.34
N LYS A 157 7.58 -5.66 2.60
CA LYS A 157 7.91 -4.69 3.64
C LYS A 157 7.89 -5.32 5.04
N LEU A 158 6.91 -6.15 5.30
CA LEU A 158 6.80 -6.87 6.57
C LEU A 158 7.96 -7.85 6.79
N ARG A 159 8.37 -8.56 5.73
CA ARG A 159 9.57 -9.42 5.76
C ARG A 159 10.83 -8.59 6.04
N GLU A 160 11.01 -7.46 5.37
CA GLU A 160 12.14 -6.54 5.61
C GLU A 160 12.18 -6.07 7.07
N LYS A 161 11.05 -5.63 7.63
CA LYS A 161 10.92 -5.26 9.06
C LYS A 161 11.30 -6.43 9.97
N SER A 162 10.89 -7.65 9.65
CA SER A 162 11.23 -8.85 10.43
C SER A 162 12.73 -9.10 10.45
N ILE A 163 13.43 -8.94 9.32
CA ILE A 163 14.89 -9.08 9.22
C ILE A 163 15.60 -8.01 10.05
N ILE A 164 15.17 -6.75 9.92
CA ILE A 164 15.73 -5.62 10.70
C ILE A 164 15.59 -5.86 12.20
N CYS A 165 14.48 -6.47 12.63
CA CYS A 165 14.25 -6.86 14.03
C CYS A 165 14.96 -8.18 14.44
N GLY A 166 15.87 -8.70 13.62
CA GLY A 166 16.64 -9.89 13.92
C GLY A 166 15.85 -11.21 13.93
N LYS A 167 14.63 -11.23 13.34
CA LYS A 167 13.81 -12.43 13.27
C LYS A 167 14.27 -13.34 12.14
N LYS A 168 14.21 -14.66 12.39
CA LYS A 168 14.49 -15.66 11.35
C LYS A 168 13.41 -15.59 10.27
N THR A 169 13.84 -15.58 9.01
CA THR A 169 12.96 -15.62 7.83
C THR A 169 13.48 -16.68 6.86
N ASP A 170 12.59 -17.21 6.03
CA ASP A 170 12.94 -18.09 4.95
C ASP A 170 13.86 -17.43 3.92
N SER A 171 14.46 -18.23 3.04
CA SER A 171 15.15 -17.71 1.86
C SER A 171 14.18 -16.85 1.02
N ILE A 172 14.74 -15.91 0.24
CA ILE A 172 13.92 -15.08 -0.65
C ILE A 172 13.15 -15.93 -1.67
N GLY A 173 13.78 -16.97 -2.20
CA GLY A 173 13.13 -17.88 -3.14
C GLY A 173 11.96 -18.65 -2.52
N ASP A 174 12.08 -19.11 -1.26
CA ASP A 174 10.99 -19.77 -0.54
C ASP A 174 9.87 -18.80 -0.23
N PHE A 175 10.19 -17.62 0.29
CA PHE A 175 9.23 -16.55 0.51
C PHE A 175 8.44 -16.22 -0.77
N SER A 176 9.12 -16.04 -1.90
CA SER A 176 8.48 -15.69 -3.17
C SER A 176 7.57 -16.81 -3.68
N ARG A 177 7.96 -18.08 -3.52
CA ARG A 177 7.10 -19.23 -3.84
C ARG A 177 5.85 -19.27 -2.97
N LYS A 178 6.00 -19.13 -1.65
CA LYS A 178 4.89 -19.07 -0.71
C LYS A 178 3.96 -17.90 -0.99
N MET A 179 4.51 -16.76 -1.39
CA MET A 179 3.73 -15.57 -1.77
C MET A 179 2.87 -15.83 -3.01
N VAL A 180 3.44 -16.40 -4.07
CA VAL A 180 2.68 -16.75 -5.28
C VAL A 180 1.60 -17.77 -4.97
N ASP A 181 1.92 -18.80 -4.19
CA ASP A 181 0.96 -19.82 -3.76
C ASP A 181 -0.20 -19.22 -2.94
N PHE A 182 0.13 -18.32 -2.01
CA PHE A 182 -0.88 -17.60 -1.20
C PHE A 182 -1.79 -16.71 -2.06
N ILE A 183 -1.22 -15.94 -2.99
CA ILE A 183 -2.02 -15.10 -3.90
C ILE A 183 -2.96 -15.95 -4.76
N GLN A 184 -2.53 -17.13 -5.21
CA GLN A 184 -3.33 -18.01 -6.04
C GLN A 184 -4.40 -18.79 -5.28
N LYS A 185 -4.17 -19.10 -4.01
CA LYS A 185 -5.09 -19.88 -3.15
C LYS A 185 -6.01 -19.01 -2.30
N GLY A 186 -5.60 -17.80 -2.00
CA GLY A 186 -6.28 -16.94 -1.05
C GLY A 186 -6.27 -17.49 0.39
N ILE A 187 -7.03 -16.85 1.25
CA ILE A 187 -7.13 -17.25 2.66
C ILE A 187 -7.72 -18.67 2.75
N VAL A 188 -8.84 -18.93 2.10
CA VAL A 188 -9.55 -20.24 2.20
C VAL A 188 -8.67 -21.38 1.72
N GLY A 189 -8.01 -21.24 0.57
CA GLY A 189 -7.11 -22.26 0.05
C GLY A 189 -5.86 -22.48 0.91
N THR A 190 -5.51 -21.53 1.78
CA THR A 190 -4.37 -21.59 2.70
C THR A 190 -4.77 -22.19 4.05
N ILE A 191 -5.88 -21.73 4.64
CA ILE A 191 -6.31 -22.20 5.97
C ILE A 191 -7.20 -23.43 5.94
N GLY A 192 -7.71 -23.81 4.75
CA GLY A 192 -8.59 -24.94 4.52
C GLY A 192 -10.08 -24.56 4.51
N GLU A 193 -10.87 -25.37 3.82
CA GLU A 193 -12.34 -25.27 3.83
C GLU A 193 -12.92 -25.74 5.15
N SER A 194 -13.92 -25.02 5.66
CA SER A 194 -14.64 -25.33 6.89
C SER A 194 -15.99 -24.60 6.90
N SER A 195 -16.81 -24.85 7.91
CA SER A 195 -18.03 -24.07 8.12
C SER A 195 -17.73 -22.56 8.29
N GLN A 196 -16.56 -22.20 8.80
CA GLN A 196 -16.11 -20.82 8.99
C GLN A 196 -15.65 -20.13 7.68
N THR A 197 -15.34 -20.91 6.65
CA THR A 197 -14.87 -20.42 5.35
C THR A 197 -15.90 -20.67 4.22
N SER A 198 -17.15 -20.95 4.59
CA SER A 198 -18.23 -21.16 3.63
C SER A 198 -18.53 -19.90 2.81
N LYS A 199 -18.97 -20.10 1.57
CA LYS A 199 -19.35 -18.98 0.70
C LYS A 199 -20.61 -18.27 1.23
N ILE A 200 -20.64 -16.97 1.10
CA ILE A 200 -21.78 -16.12 1.45
C ILE A 200 -22.85 -16.27 0.35
N SER A 201 -24.11 -16.49 0.73
CA SER A 201 -25.22 -16.52 -0.25
C SER A 201 -25.54 -15.09 -0.73
N LYS A 202 -26.23 -14.98 -1.88
CA LYS A 202 -26.64 -13.67 -2.42
C LYS A 202 -27.54 -12.89 -1.46
N GLU A 203 -28.48 -13.60 -0.83
CA GLU A 203 -29.40 -13.01 0.15
C GLU A 203 -28.65 -12.50 1.37
N ARG A 204 -27.64 -13.27 1.81
CA ARG A 204 -26.80 -12.87 2.93
C ARG A 204 -25.90 -11.69 2.58
N PHE A 205 -25.32 -11.63 1.38
CA PHE A 205 -24.59 -10.45 0.92
C PHE A 205 -25.44 -9.18 1.00
N ALA A 206 -26.69 -9.22 0.54
CA ALA A 206 -27.58 -8.06 0.62
C ALA A 206 -27.85 -7.62 2.08
N GLN A 207 -28.00 -8.57 3.01
CA GLN A 207 -28.14 -8.25 4.43
C GLN A 207 -26.87 -7.60 5.00
N LEU A 208 -25.69 -8.13 4.64
CA LEU A 208 -24.41 -7.60 5.09
C LEU A 208 -24.14 -6.22 4.51
N ASP A 209 -24.56 -5.95 3.26
CA ASP A 209 -24.44 -4.64 2.64
C ASP A 209 -25.24 -3.56 3.41
N GLU A 210 -26.45 -3.90 3.88
CA GLU A 210 -27.24 -2.96 4.70
C GLU A 210 -26.62 -2.73 6.09
N ILE A 211 -26.08 -3.78 6.72
CA ILE A 211 -25.36 -3.64 8.02
C ILE A 211 -24.16 -2.71 7.88
N CYS A 212 -23.43 -2.76 6.77
CA CYS A 212 -22.23 -1.98 6.54
C CYS A 212 -22.49 -0.58 5.96
N LYS A 213 -23.75 -0.20 5.78
CA LYS A 213 -24.11 1.10 5.24
C LYS A 213 -23.83 2.20 6.26
N ILE A 214 -23.11 3.23 5.84
CA ILE A 214 -22.77 4.39 6.66
C ILE A 214 -23.15 5.63 5.85
N ASN A 215 -23.99 6.49 6.45
CA ASN A 215 -24.29 7.81 5.89
C ASN A 215 -23.45 8.86 6.63
N GLU A 216 -23.12 9.96 5.97
CA GLU A 216 -22.30 11.03 6.56
C GLU A 216 -22.95 11.62 7.84
N GLU A 217 -24.28 11.73 7.85
CA GLU A 217 -25.07 12.22 8.97
C GLU A 217 -25.07 11.31 10.22
N ASP A 218 -24.74 10.03 10.05
CA ASP A 218 -24.64 9.07 11.15
C ASP A 218 -23.28 9.16 11.87
N LEU A 219 -22.32 9.87 11.28
CA LEU A 219 -20.98 10.03 11.84
C LEU A 219 -20.87 11.29 12.70
N PRO A 220 -20.05 11.27 13.77
CA PRO A 220 -19.74 12.48 14.52
C PRO A 220 -19.19 13.59 13.62
N GLU A 221 -19.39 14.86 14.00
CA GLU A 221 -18.80 15.99 13.28
C GLU A 221 -17.29 15.79 13.13
N GLU A 222 -16.81 16.03 11.92
CA GLU A 222 -15.38 15.87 11.59
C GLU A 222 -14.55 16.90 12.38
N ASP A 223 -13.40 16.48 12.88
CA ASP A 223 -12.50 17.37 13.59
C ASP A 223 -12.03 18.51 12.68
N LYS A 224 -12.18 19.76 13.10
CA LYS A 224 -11.87 20.95 12.30
C LYS A 224 -10.40 20.97 11.83
N ILE A 225 -9.47 20.49 12.67
CA ILE A 225 -8.05 20.41 12.30
C ILE A 225 -7.85 19.34 11.23
N PHE A 226 -8.59 18.24 11.31
CA PHE A 226 -8.57 17.18 10.33
C PHE A 226 -9.11 17.64 8.97
N THR A 227 -10.25 18.31 8.94
CA THR A 227 -10.83 18.90 7.73
C THR A 227 -9.89 19.92 7.09
N ALA A 228 -9.33 20.82 7.90
CA ALA A 228 -8.33 21.81 7.43
C ALA A 228 -7.09 21.13 6.84
N PHE A 229 -6.58 20.09 7.50
CA PHE A 229 -5.44 19.32 7.01
C PHE A 229 -5.74 18.64 5.66
N SER A 230 -6.90 18.02 5.52
CA SER A 230 -7.34 17.39 4.27
C SER A 230 -7.46 18.42 3.13
N THR A 231 -8.03 19.59 3.40
CA THR A 231 -8.13 20.72 2.47
C THR A 231 -6.74 21.19 2.02
N VAL A 232 -5.84 21.38 2.97
CA VAL A 232 -4.46 21.85 2.71
C VAL A 232 -3.68 20.81 1.90
N ILE A 233 -3.80 19.50 2.20
CA ILE A 233 -3.18 18.44 1.38
C ILE A 233 -3.69 18.49 -0.06
N THR A 234 -4.98 18.66 -0.24
CA THR A 234 -5.58 18.72 -1.59
C THR A 234 -5.05 19.92 -2.37
N LYS A 235 -4.85 21.05 -1.70
CA LYS A 235 -4.40 22.31 -2.29
C LYS A 235 -2.90 22.35 -2.61
N TYR A 236 -2.05 21.89 -1.68
CA TYR A 236 -0.60 22.04 -1.76
C TYR A 236 0.16 20.73 -2.02
N GLY A 237 -0.51 19.58 -1.89
CA GLY A 237 0.13 18.27 -1.90
C GLY A 237 0.78 17.95 -0.57
N ILE A 238 0.79 16.68 -0.20
CA ILE A 238 1.17 16.20 1.13
C ILE A 238 2.59 16.59 1.59
N ASN A 239 3.53 16.64 0.64
CA ASN A 239 4.93 16.98 0.94
C ASN A 239 5.14 18.48 1.25
N ASN A 240 4.21 19.33 0.82
CA ASN A 240 4.31 20.78 0.94
C ASN A 240 3.43 21.34 2.06
N VAL A 241 2.70 20.49 2.78
CA VAL A 241 1.85 20.91 3.90
C VAL A 241 2.72 21.37 5.06
N THR A 242 2.47 22.58 5.54
CA THR A 242 3.09 23.17 6.72
C THR A 242 2.06 23.43 7.81
N VAL A 243 2.52 23.62 9.04
CA VAL A 243 1.64 24.00 10.17
C VAL A 243 1.02 25.38 9.92
N GLU A 244 1.75 26.27 9.24
CA GLU A 244 1.24 27.58 8.81
C GLU A 244 0.02 27.43 7.91
N HIS A 245 0.11 26.59 6.88
CA HIS A 245 -1.02 26.36 5.96
C HIS A 245 -2.26 25.84 6.70
N ILE A 246 -2.08 24.98 7.72
CA ILE A 246 -3.19 24.46 8.52
C ILE A 246 -3.76 25.56 9.42
N ALA A 247 -2.90 26.37 10.04
CA ALA A 247 -3.30 27.49 10.90
C ALA A 247 -4.08 28.55 10.09
N ASP A 248 -3.61 28.88 8.88
CA ASP A 248 -4.27 29.82 7.96
C ASP A 248 -5.65 29.29 7.56
N GLU A 249 -5.78 28.01 7.22
CA GLU A 249 -7.07 27.39 6.87
C GLU A 249 -8.07 27.40 8.04
N LEU A 250 -7.56 27.28 9.27
CA LEU A 250 -8.37 27.36 10.51
C LEU A 250 -8.63 28.79 10.98
N ASN A 251 -8.06 29.82 10.33
CA ASN A 251 -8.03 31.20 10.81
C ASN A 251 -7.49 31.31 12.25
N MET A 252 -6.43 30.58 12.58
CA MET A 252 -5.80 30.53 13.88
C MET A 252 -4.33 30.96 13.82
N ALA A 253 -3.81 31.48 14.94
CA ALA A 253 -2.37 31.69 15.05
C ALA A 253 -1.63 30.33 15.11
N LYS A 254 -0.47 30.22 14.42
CA LYS A 254 0.37 29.03 14.45
C LYS A 254 0.72 28.59 15.88
N SER A 255 0.97 29.55 16.78
CA SER A 255 1.25 29.29 18.20
C SER A 255 0.09 28.55 18.92
N SER A 256 -1.16 28.78 18.49
CA SER A 256 -2.31 28.08 19.03
C SER A 256 -2.32 26.60 18.72
N LEU A 257 -1.85 26.21 17.52
CA LEU A 257 -1.71 24.79 17.17
C LEU A 257 -0.59 24.11 17.96
N TYR A 258 0.54 24.80 18.17
CA TYR A 258 1.65 24.27 18.99
C TYR A 258 1.32 24.18 20.48
N PHE A 259 0.28 24.88 20.95
CA PHE A 259 -0.20 24.71 22.32
C PHE A 259 -0.83 23.31 22.54
N TYR A 260 -1.47 22.76 21.50
CA TYR A 260 -2.10 21.43 21.56
C TYR A 260 -1.15 20.30 21.13
N PHE A 261 -0.18 20.58 20.28
CA PHE A 261 0.68 19.56 19.67
C PHE A 261 2.14 20.00 19.62
N GLU A 262 3.03 19.18 20.16
CA GLU A 262 4.48 19.47 20.19
C GLU A 262 5.07 19.71 18.78
N ASN A 263 4.56 19.01 17.76
CA ASN A 263 4.98 19.15 16.39
C ASN A 263 3.90 18.63 15.43
N LYS A 264 4.08 18.92 14.14
CA LYS A 264 3.18 18.51 13.06
C LYS A 264 2.94 16.99 13.05
N ASN A 265 3.97 16.17 13.24
CA ASN A 265 3.83 14.73 13.16
C ASN A 265 2.96 14.19 14.30
N LYS A 266 3.16 14.65 15.54
CA LYS A 266 2.31 14.27 16.68
C LYS A 266 0.87 14.72 16.49
N MET A 267 0.64 15.90 15.93
CA MET A 267 -0.70 16.35 15.56
C MET A 267 -1.38 15.40 14.58
N LEU A 268 -0.67 15.07 13.50
CA LEU A 268 -1.22 14.20 12.46
C LEU A 268 -1.47 12.79 12.98
N LEU A 269 -0.57 12.24 13.79
CA LEU A 269 -0.74 10.96 14.44
C LEU A 269 -1.99 10.92 15.32
N HIS A 270 -2.20 11.96 16.12
CA HIS A 270 -3.38 12.05 16.98
C HIS A 270 -4.68 12.07 16.17
N LEU A 271 -4.72 12.86 15.08
CA LEU A 271 -5.88 12.91 14.18
C LEU A 271 -6.14 11.56 13.52
N VAL A 272 -5.08 10.92 13.04
CA VAL A 272 -5.14 9.58 12.45
C VAL A 272 -5.67 8.58 13.47
N ALA A 273 -5.11 8.54 14.68
CA ALA A 273 -5.52 7.62 15.74
C ALA A 273 -7.00 7.79 16.07
N LYS A 274 -7.48 9.04 16.17
CA LYS A 274 -8.89 9.37 16.45
C LYS A 274 -9.83 8.82 15.36
N GLU A 275 -9.53 9.09 14.09
CA GLU A 275 -10.37 8.64 12.96
C GLU A 275 -10.33 7.12 12.77
N PHE A 276 -9.16 6.50 12.91
CA PHE A 276 -9.08 5.04 12.84
C PHE A 276 -9.69 4.33 14.05
N SER A 277 -9.67 4.96 15.24
CA SER A 277 -10.39 4.46 16.42
C SER A 277 -11.89 4.46 16.18
N LEU A 278 -12.43 5.52 15.59
CA LEU A 278 -13.86 5.59 15.23
C LEU A 278 -14.22 4.51 14.19
N LEU A 279 -13.42 4.41 13.11
CA LEU A 279 -13.61 3.35 12.12
C LEU A 279 -13.52 1.97 12.76
N GLY A 280 -12.56 1.74 13.66
CA GLY A 280 -12.39 0.49 14.39
C GLY A 280 -13.62 0.12 15.21
N THR A 281 -14.23 1.10 15.91
CA THR A 281 -15.47 0.89 16.67
C THR A 281 -16.62 0.47 15.76
N ILE A 282 -16.83 1.18 14.66
CA ILE A 282 -17.89 0.85 13.69
C ILE A 282 -17.65 -0.54 13.06
N CYS A 283 -16.41 -0.85 12.70
CA CYS A 283 -16.05 -2.19 12.21
C CYS A 283 -16.35 -3.27 13.25
N GLU A 284 -16.06 -3.04 14.52
CA GLU A 284 -16.33 -3.99 15.60
C GLU A 284 -17.82 -4.26 15.77
N GLU A 285 -18.62 -3.20 15.81
CA GLU A 285 -20.08 -3.28 15.90
C GLU A 285 -20.66 -4.05 14.72
N ASN A 286 -20.29 -3.72 13.49
CA ASN A 286 -20.77 -4.41 12.30
C ASN A 286 -20.28 -5.88 12.24
N CYS A 287 -19.03 -6.13 12.62
CA CYS A 287 -18.45 -7.47 12.62
C CYS A 287 -19.04 -8.39 13.70
N ALA A 288 -19.73 -7.88 14.70
CA ALA A 288 -20.46 -8.68 15.67
C ALA A 288 -21.56 -9.51 14.99
N GLU A 289 -22.11 -9.05 13.87
CA GLU A 289 -23.13 -9.74 13.08
C GLU A 289 -22.58 -10.90 12.20
N ALA A 290 -21.25 -11.04 12.13
CA ALA A 290 -20.60 -12.07 11.32
C ALA A 290 -20.76 -13.46 11.94
N LYS A 291 -21.27 -14.42 11.15
CA LYS A 291 -21.44 -15.82 11.54
C LYS A 291 -20.21 -16.67 11.20
N THR A 292 -19.42 -16.26 10.21
CA THR A 292 -18.26 -16.98 9.69
C THR A 292 -17.04 -16.05 9.52
N TYR A 293 -15.86 -16.62 9.31
CA TYR A 293 -14.66 -15.83 8.95
C TYR A 293 -14.85 -15.11 7.61
N THR A 294 -15.53 -15.77 6.67
CA THR A 294 -15.83 -15.19 5.35
C THR A 294 -16.69 -13.93 5.49
N GLU A 295 -17.77 -14.00 6.28
CA GLU A 295 -18.61 -12.83 6.56
C GLU A 295 -17.84 -11.74 7.29
N PHE A 296 -17.04 -12.12 8.29
CA PHE A 296 -16.23 -11.18 9.06
C PHE A 296 -15.27 -10.37 8.18
N ILE A 297 -14.56 -11.03 7.26
CA ILE A 297 -13.65 -10.33 6.32
C ILE A 297 -14.45 -9.43 5.37
N TYR A 298 -15.61 -9.90 4.88
CA TYR A 298 -16.45 -9.10 3.99
C TYR A 298 -16.96 -7.83 4.68
N ILE A 299 -17.56 -7.99 5.86
CA ILE A 299 -18.09 -6.88 6.68
C ILE A 299 -17.01 -5.84 6.91
N ASN A 300 -15.81 -6.28 7.30
CA ASN A 300 -14.70 -5.37 7.52
C ASN A 300 -14.37 -4.55 6.28
N MET A 301 -14.12 -5.20 5.15
CA MET A 301 -13.82 -4.52 3.89
C MET A 301 -14.94 -3.59 3.43
N LYS A 302 -16.20 -4.01 3.59
CA LYS A 302 -17.37 -3.23 3.18
C LYS A 302 -17.58 -2.02 4.08
N THR A 303 -17.46 -2.19 5.40
CA THR A 303 -17.55 -1.09 6.38
C THR A 303 -16.47 -0.03 6.10
N GLU A 304 -15.23 -0.43 5.85
CA GLU A 304 -14.16 0.49 5.52
C GLU A 304 -14.44 1.30 4.25
N ILE A 305 -14.93 0.66 3.18
CA ILE A 305 -15.31 1.36 1.94
C ILE A 305 -16.47 2.32 2.17
N SER A 306 -17.47 1.91 2.96
CA SER A 306 -18.61 2.78 3.31
C SER A 306 -18.13 4.00 4.10
N TYR A 307 -17.24 3.79 5.08
CA TYR A 307 -16.64 4.85 5.87
C TYR A 307 -15.80 5.83 5.02
N PHE A 308 -14.92 5.31 4.17
CA PHE A 308 -14.10 6.15 3.27
C PHE A 308 -14.92 6.89 2.23
N SER A 309 -16.09 6.38 1.87
CA SER A 309 -17.04 7.07 0.99
C SER A 309 -17.77 8.19 1.71
N ALA A 310 -18.15 7.99 2.98
CA ALA A 310 -18.77 8.99 3.83
C ALA A 310 -17.76 10.06 4.33
N ARG A 311 -16.47 9.68 4.50
CA ARG A 311 -15.37 10.56 4.93
C ARG A 311 -14.15 10.49 4.02
N PRO A 312 -14.21 11.05 2.81
CA PRO A 312 -13.10 10.99 1.87
C PRO A 312 -11.83 11.72 2.32
N SER A 313 -11.93 12.65 3.26
CA SER A 313 -10.83 13.35 3.95
C SER A 313 -9.81 12.39 4.58
N ILE A 314 -10.26 11.22 5.07
CA ILE A 314 -9.36 10.20 5.67
C ILE A 314 -8.30 9.69 4.68
N LEU A 315 -8.56 9.72 3.38
CA LEU A 315 -7.59 9.29 2.37
C LEU A 315 -6.33 10.17 2.33
N ALA A 316 -6.47 11.44 2.69
CA ALA A 316 -5.32 12.33 2.85
C ALA A 316 -4.41 11.85 3.99
N LEU A 317 -4.99 11.39 5.10
CA LEU A 317 -4.26 10.79 6.21
C LEU A 317 -3.66 9.44 5.85
N CYS A 318 -4.41 8.57 5.17
CA CYS A 318 -3.88 7.30 4.68
C CYS A 318 -2.66 7.52 3.78
N SER A 319 -2.72 8.51 2.89
CA SER A 319 -1.59 8.88 2.03
C SER A 319 -0.39 9.38 2.83
N TRP A 320 -0.63 10.15 3.88
CA TRP A 320 0.43 10.62 4.78
C TRP A 320 1.04 9.45 5.58
N LEU A 321 0.24 8.54 6.09
CA LEU A 321 0.70 7.35 6.80
C LEU A 321 1.57 6.46 5.92
N LEU A 322 1.17 6.20 4.68
CA LEU A 322 1.95 5.41 3.73
C LEU A 322 3.34 6.00 3.47
N GLN A 323 3.46 7.34 3.49
CA GLN A 323 4.73 8.02 3.27
C GLN A 323 5.60 8.12 4.53
N ASN A 324 4.99 8.20 5.71
CA ASN A 324 5.69 8.45 6.97
C ASN A 324 5.58 7.28 7.97
N GLY A 325 4.77 6.28 7.69
CA GLY A 325 4.42 5.19 8.61
C GLY A 325 5.59 4.29 9.06
N ALA A 326 6.74 4.40 8.40
CA ALA A 326 7.92 3.68 8.83
C ALA A 326 8.60 4.30 10.07
N GLU A 327 8.22 5.52 10.48
CA GLU A 327 8.67 6.16 11.73
C GLU A 327 7.90 5.65 12.96
N HIS A 328 6.81 4.87 12.76
CA HIS A 328 5.97 4.41 13.85
C HIS A 328 6.40 3.06 14.39
N THR A 329 6.42 2.94 15.70
CA THR A 329 6.74 1.70 16.41
C THR A 329 5.54 0.76 16.42
N VAL A 330 5.76 -0.51 16.78
CA VAL A 330 4.69 -1.51 16.96
C VAL A 330 3.68 -1.08 18.03
N ASP A 331 4.11 -0.27 18.99
CA ASP A 331 3.23 0.24 20.04
C ASP A 331 2.28 1.31 19.50
N ASP A 332 2.74 2.14 18.54
CA ASP A 332 1.89 3.08 17.82
C ASP A 332 0.81 2.35 17.00
N GLU A 333 1.14 1.18 16.38
CA GLU A 333 0.17 0.37 15.63
C GLU A 333 -0.99 -0.12 16.51
N LYS A 334 -0.76 -0.45 17.79
CA LYS A 334 -1.81 -0.86 18.74
C LYS A 334 -2.72 0.31 19.13
N GLU A 335 -2.18 1.50 19.22
CA GLU A 335 -2.95 2.71 19.48
C GLU A 335 -3.90 3.04 18.33
N PHE A 336 -3.51 2.75 17.08
CA PHE A 336 -4.34 2.94 15.89
C PHE A 336 -5.50 1.94 15.75
N LEU A 337 -5.32 0.70 16.20
CA LEU A 337 -6.29 -0.37 15.96
C LEU A 337 -7.35 -0.48 17.08
N GLY A 338 -7.19 0.26 18.18
CA GLY A 338 -8.08 0.20 19.33
C GLY A 338 -8.00 -1.12 20.13
N PRO A 339 -8.65 -1.23 21.28
CA PRO A 339 -8.69 -2.44 22.11
C PRO A 339 -9.72 -3.43 21.53
N ASN A 340 -9.27 -4.42 20.77
CA ASN A 340 -10.21 -5.25 20.01
C ASN A 340 -10.07 -6.76 20.30
N ASN A 341 -10.85 -7.27 21.25
CA ASN A 341 -10.84 -8.69 21.62
C ASN A 341 -11.43 -9.63 20.56
N VAL A 342 -12.49 -9.22 19.84
CA VAL A 342 -13.15 -10.08 18.83
C VAL A 342 -12.31 -10.15 17.56
N TRP A 343 -11.80 -9.01 17.13
CA TRP A 343 -10.88 -8.89 16.00
C TRP A 343 -9.64 -9.73 16.18
N GLU A 344 -8.93 -9.50 17.28
CA GLU A 344 -7.68 -10.19 17.57
C GLU A 344 -7.86 -11.71 17.61
N LYS A 345 -8.97 -12.18 18.20
CA LYS A 345 -9.26 -13.62 18.25
C LYS A 345 -9.47 -14.21 16.86
N ARG A 346 -10.35 -13.64 16.02
CA ARG A 346 -10.66 -14.16 14.68
C ARG A 346 -9.45 -14.04 13.75
N MET A 347 -8.75 -12.90 13.76
CA MET A 347 -7.55 -12.73 12.96
C MET A 347 -6.38 -13.60 13.44
N SER A 348 -6.29 -13.91 14.73
CA SER A 348 -5.29 -14.84 15.27
C SER A 348 -5.46 -16.24 14.69
N GLU A 349 -6.68 -16.75 14.54
CA GLU A 349 -6.94 -18.06 13.95
C GLU A 349 -6.52 -18.13 12.46
N ILE A 350 -6.69 -17.04 11.73
CA ILE A 350 -6.24 -16.91 10.33
C ILE A 350 -4.73 -16.79 10.27
N ALA A 351 -4.15 -15.87 11.04
CA ALA A 351 -2.71 -15.56 11.02
C ALA A 351 -1.83 -16.76 11.36
N LYS A 352 -2.26 -17.61 12.31
CA LYS A 352 -1.53 -18.84 12.71
C LYS A 352 -1.37 -19.84 11.57
N LYS A 353 -2.27 -19.82 10.59
CA LYS A 353 -2.28 -20.79 9.48
C LYS A 353 -1.60 -20.27 8.21
N ILE A 354 -1.33 -18.96 8.13
CA ILE A 354 -0.64 -18.36 6.97
C ILE A 354 0.88 -18.46 7.23
N ASP A 355 1.57 -19.21 6.38
CA ASP A 355 3.03 -19.33 6.39
C ASP A 355 3.64 -18.65 5.15
N LEU A 356 4.26 -17.49 5.37
CA LEU A 356 5.07 -16.78 4.36
C LEU A 356 6.57 -16.82 4.68
N GLY A 357 6.98 -17.77 5.53
CA GLY A 357 8.38 -17.92 5.93
C GLY A 357 8.83 -16.95 7.03
N PHE A 358 7.89 -16.29 7.70
CA PHE A 358 8.09 -15.50 8.92
C PHE A 358 6.78 -15.43 9.71
N SER A 359 6.86 -15.03 10.97
CA SER A 359 5.69 -14.98 11.85
C SER A 359 4.69 -13.93 11.40
N ILE A 360 3.49 -14.35 11.04
CA ILE A 360 2.34 -13.48 10.75
C ILE A 360 1.54 -13.31 12.04
N ARG A 361 1.25 -12.07 12.40
CA ARG A 361 0.43 -11.71 13.57
C ARG A 361 -0.95 -11.23 13.12
N PRO A 362 -1.96 -11.25 14.02
CA PRO A 362 -3.31 -10.78 13.70
C PRO A 362 -3.33 -9.38 13.11
N GLU A 363 -2.55 -8.45 13.67
CA GLU A 363 -2.45 -7.06 13.23
C GLU A 363 -1.96 -6.96 11.78
N HIS A 364 -1.07 -7.85 11.36
CA HIS A 364 -0.58 -7.86 9.97
C HIS A 364 -1.70 -8.19 8.98
N ILE A 365 -2.57 -9.12 9.32
CA ILE A 365 -3.72 -9.48 8.46
C ILE A 365 -4.73 -8.34 8.44
N THR A 366 -4.98 -7.70 9.58
CA THR A 366 -5.88 -6.55 9.69
C THR A 366 -5.40 -5.40 8.82
N VAL A 367 -4.14 -4.98 8.96
CA VAL A 367 -3.58 -3.88 8.15
C VAL A 367 -3.58 -4.24 6.67
N TRP A 368 -3.16 -5.46 6.31
CA TRP A 368 -3.18 -5.90 4.91
C TRP A 368 -4.58 -5.89 4.31
N SER A 369 -5.58 -6.47 5.00
CA SER A 369 -6.96 -6.48 4.52
C SER A 369 -7.55 -5.07 4.43
N GLY A 370 -7.21 -4.17 5.34
CA GLY A 370 -7.63 -2.76 5.33
C GLY A 370 -6.99 -1.93 4.20
N LEU A 371 -5.77 -2.25 3.77
CA LEU A 371 -5.16 -1.57 2.62
C LEU A 371 -5.88 -1.87 1.29
N LEU A 372 -6.64 -2.96 1.20
CA LEU A 372 -7.39 -3.30 0.00
C LEU A 372 -8.57 -2.34 -0.22
N PRO A 373 -9.47 -2.08 0.75
CA PRO A 373 -10.49 -1.04 0.65
C PRO A 373 -9.93 0.37 0.38
N VAL A 374 -8.83 0.74 1.05
CA VAL A 374 -8.13 2.01 0.75
C VAL A 374 -7.74 2.08 -0.72
N SER A 375 -7.18 1.01 -1.27
CA SER A 375 -6.79 0.96 -2.68
C SER A 375 -7.99 1.07 -3.63
N LEU A 376 -9.14 0.47 -3.28
CA LEU A 376 -10.38 0.59 -4.05
C LEU A 376 -10.95 2.01 -4.04
N THR A 377 -10.85 2.70 -2.91
CA THR A 377 -11.30 4.10 -2.84
C THR A 377 -10.41 4.99 -3.69
N ILE A 378 -9.11 4.73 -3.72
CA ILE A 378 -8.19 5.40 -4.65
C ILE A 378 -8.59 5.14 -6.11
N LEU A 379 -8.94 3.89 -6.45
CA LEU A 379 -9.43 3.51 -7.79
C LEU A 379 -10.72 4.24 -8.16
N LYS A 380 -11.69 4.34 -7.22
CA LYS A 380 -12.93 5.08 -7.40
C LYS A 380 -12.64 6.52 -7.82
N ILE A 381 -11.76 7.21 -7.10
CA ILE A 381 -11.40 8.60 -7.38
C ILE A 381 -10.63 8.73 -8.70
N LYS A 382 -9.57 7.95 -8.89
CA LYS A 382 -8.66 8.07 -10.05
C LYS A 382 -9.31 7.63 -11.36
N HIS A 383 -10.06 6.53 -11.34
CA HIS A 383 -10.66 5.94 -12.54
C HIS A 383 -12.15 6.26 -12.69
N LYS A 384 -12.68 7.14 -11.81
CA LYS A 384 -14.08 7.57 -11.82
C LYS A 384 -15.04 6.37 -11.83
N PHE A 385 -14.83 5.43 -10.93
CA PHE A 385 -15.74 4.32 -10.76
C PHE A 385 -17.09 4.83 -10.23
N SER A 386 -18.18 4.37 -10.81
CA SER A 386 -19.51 4.51 -10.21
C SER A 386 -19.60 3.72 -8.90
N ASP A 387 -20.64 3.95 -8.10
CA ASP A 387 -20.85 3.18 -6.87
C ASP A 387 -21.07 1.69 -7.20
N GLU A 388 -21.74 1.39 -8.31
CA GLU A 388 -21.91 0.02 -8.81
C GLU A 388 -20.56 -0.60 -9.19
N GLU A 389 -19.71 0.10 -9.97
CA GLU A 389 -18.37 -0.37 -10.33
C GLU A 389 -17.49 -0.57 -9.09
N THR A 390 -17.64 0.29 -8.07
CA THR A 390 -16.91 0.18 -6.80
C THR A 390 -17.34 -1.06 -6.01
N ASN A 391 -18.65 -1.33 -5.93
CA ASN A 391 -19.17 -2.54 -5.30
C ASN A 391 -18.74 -3.81 -6.06
N GLN A 392 -18.77 -3.79 -7.39
CA GLN A 392 -18.25 -4.90 -8.19
C GLN A 392 -16.75 -5.11 -7.94
N ALA A 393 -15.96 -4.04 -7.86
CA ALA A 393 -14.53 -4.11 -7.59
C ALA A 393 -14.25 -4.66 -6.18
N LEU A 394 -15.05 -4.28 -5.18
CA LEU A 394 -14.98 -4.85 -3.83
C LEU A 394 -15.22 -6.36 -3.87
N ASN A 395 -16.27 -6.81 -4.53
CA ASN A 395 -16.60 -8.23 -4.63
C ASN A 395 -15.47 -9.03 -5.29
N TYR A 396 -14.88 -8.52 -6.39
CA TYR A 396 -13.71 -9.14 -7.01
C TYR A 396 -12.51 -9.19 -6.07
N MET A 397 -12.24 -8.10 -5.36
CA MET A 397 -11.10 -8.04 -4.45
C MET A 397 -11.29 -8.96 -3.24
N PHE A 398 -12.50 -9.03 -2.71
CA PHE A 398 -12.90 -9.98 -1.68
C PHE A 398 -12.75 -11.43 -2.16
N ASP A 399 -13.22 -11.75 -3.38
CA ASP A 399 -13.06 -13.08 -3.96
C ASP A 399 -11.58 -13.45 -4.13
N PHE A 400 -10.74 -12.53 -4.58
CA PHE A 400 -9.30 -12.77 -4.70
C PHE A 400 -8.64 -12.97 -3.34
N LEU A 401 -9.03 -12.21 -2.33
CA LEU A 401 -8.52 -12.34 -0.97
C LEU A 401 -8.93 -13.68 -0.36
N MET A 402 -10.17 -14.09 -0.53
CA MET A 402 -10.68 -15.33 0.07
C MET A 402 -10.30 -16.58 -0.73
N TYR A 403 -10.43 -16.56 -2.05
CA TYR A 403 -10.34 -17.75 -2.91
C TYR A 403 -9.18 -17.71 -3.91
N GLY A 404 -8.40 -16.64 -3.89
CA GLY A 404 -7.20 -16.45 -4.69
C GLY A 404 -7.43 -15.84 -6.08
N ALA A 405 -6.42 -15.14 -6.53
CA ALA A 405 -6.32 -14.57 -7.87
C ALA A 405 -5.58 -15.57 -8.76
N LYS A 406 -6.29 -16.43 -9.47
CA LYS A 406 -5.68 -17.36 -10.44
C LYS A 406 -5.08 -16.56 -11.61
N PHE A 407 -3.84 -16.84 -11.94
CA PHE A 407 -3.13 -16.26 -13.09
C PHE A 407 -3.36 -17.09 -14.35
#